data_a0a2fcfcbb17382618d784056ceb2f7a
#
_entry.id   a0a2fcfcbb17382618d784056ceb2f7a
#
_cell.length_a   1.000
_cell.length_b   1.000
_cell.length_c   1.000
_cell.angle_alpha   90.00
_cell.angle_beta   90.00
_cell.angle_gamma   90.00
#
_symmetry.space_group_name_H-M   'P 1'
#
loop_
_entity.id
_entity.type
_entity.pdbx_description
1 polymer ?
#
loop_
_entity_poly.entity_id
_entity_poly.type
_entity_poly.pdbx_seq_one_letter_code
_entity_poly.pdbx_strand_id
1 'polypeptide(L)'
;MFTTDINSTCLEKYDLSYKTFPDLPVVEALQMSMAIPVIFQPIIKNEHCFIDGGLLNNFPLNDCIQDQECELDEILAFKNIWSNKKYTVNEEDSSIFDLFLCLLKKMEASLDTEPQQTEVKYTIKCYIENLAGFDKWIEALSDETLRRDIIESGYKQADDFLASLSEPESDQ
;
A
#
# COMPACT_ATOMS: atom_id res chain seq x y z
N MET A 1 -10.20 1.64 6.27
CA MET A 1 -8.72 1.48 6.39
C MET A 1 -8.46 0.16 7.08
N PHE A 2 -7.27 -0.45 6.88
CA PHE A 2 -6.95 -1.73 7.52
C PHE A 2 -5.69 -1.62 8.37
N THR A 3 -5.62 -2.43 9.43
CA THR A 3 -4.44 -2.63 10.25
C THR A 3 -4.29 -4.11 10.56
N THR A 4 -3.09 -4.52 10.92
CA THR A 4 -2.77 -5.90 11.32
C THR A 4 -2.41 -5.94 12.78
N ASP A 5 -3.08 -6.78 13.57
CA ASP A 5 -2.68 -7.07 14.94
C ASP A 5 -1.72 -8.26 14.97
N ILE A 6 -0.56 -8.05 15.59
CA ILE A 6 0.49 -9.06 15.74
C ILE A 6 0.51 -9.73 17.12
N ASN A 7 -0.31 -9.25 18.07
CA ASN A 7 -0.41 -9.84 19.42
C ASN A 7 -1.48 -10.94 19.49
N SER A 8 -2.31 -11.09 18.47
CA SER A 8 -3.22 -12.22 18.34
C SER A 8 -2.48 -13.55 18.08
N THR A 9 -3.16 -14.67 18.23
CA THR A 9 -2.57 -16.01 18.02
C THR A 9 -2.02 -16.20 16.59
N CYS A 10 -2.60 -15.50 15.62
CA CYS A 10 -2.13 -15.37 14.24
C CYS A 10 -2.21 -13.90 13.83
N LEU A 11 -1.63 -13.55 12.69
CA LEU A 11 -1.80 -12.21 12.13
C LEU A 11 -3.28 -11.98 11.82
N GLU A 12 -3.87 -10.96 12.41
CA GLU A 12 -5.30 -10.68 12.28
C GLU A 12 -5.52 -9.30 11.65
N LYS A 13 -6.34 -9.27 10.58
CA LYS A 13 -6.72 -8.04 9.89
C LYS A 13 -7.90 -7.38 10.61
N TYR A 14 -7.79 -6.09 10.91
CA TYR A 14 -8.87 -5.27 11.42
C TYR A 14 -9.29 -4.23 10.39
N ASP A 15 -10.58 -4.16 10.10
CA ASP A 15 -11.17 -3.05 9.36
C ASP A 15 -11.39 -1.87 10.30
N LEU A 16 -10.75 -0.75 9.99
CA LEU A 16 -10.87 0.52 10.72
C LEU A 16 -11.89 1.42 9.99
N SER A 17 -13.15 1.26 10.31
CA SER A 17 -14.24 2.03 9.73
C SER A 17 -15.17 2.57 10.83
N TYR A 18 -16.06 3.48 10.45
CA TYR A 18 -17.09 3.99 11.37
C TYR A 18 -18.08 2.89 11.80
N LYS A 19 -18.16 1.78 11.04
CA LYS A 19 -19.01 0.63 11.36
C LYS A 19 -18.42 -0.23 12.47
N THR A 20 -17.10 -0.41 12.44
CA THR A 20 -16.36 -1.31 13.35
C THR A 20 -15.81 -0.58 14.57
N PHE A 21 -15.34 0.66 14.39
CA PHE A 21 -14.70 1.50 15.41
C PHE A 21 -15.24 2.93 15.35
N PRO A 22 -16.54 3.18 15.70
CA PRO A 22 -17.20 4.47 15.52
C PRO A 22 -16.53 5.61 16.33
N ASP A 23 -15.92 5.29 17.46
CA ASP A 23 -15.29 6.27 18.35
C ASP A 23 -13.78 6.42 18.12
N LEU A 24 -13.19 5.70 17.15
CA LEU A 24 -11.76 5.77 16.86
C LEU A 24 -11.45 7.07 16.09
N PRO A 25 -10.57 7.94 16.61
CA PRO A 25 -10.14 9.13 15.88
C PRO A 25 -9.49 8.76 14.54
N VAL A 26 -9.81 9.50 13.47
CA VAL A 26 -9.26 9.24 12.13
C VAL A 26 -7.73 9.27 12.12
N VAL A 27 -7.11 10.17 12.90
CA VAL A 27 -5.64 10.26 13.02
C VAL A 27 -5.07 8.99 13.63
N GLU A 28 -5.72 8.41 14.65
CA GLU A 28 -5.29 7.16 15.26
C GLU A 28 -5.46 5.98 14.30
N ALA A 29 -6.57 5.94 13.57
CA ALA A 29 -6.78 4.94 12.53
C ALA A 29 -5.72 5.01 11.41
N LEU A 30 -5.35 6.23 10.98
CA LEU A 30 -4.25 6.44 10.03
C LEU A 30 -2.91 5.95 10.60
N GLN A 31 -2.60 6.27 11.85
CA GLN A 31 -1.37 5.81 12.49
C GLN A 31 -1.30 4.27 12.54
N MET A 32 -2.39 3.60 12.89
CA MET A 32 -2.47 2.14 12.88
C MET A 32 -2.27 1.57 11.47
N SER A 33 -2.96 2.15 10.48
CA SER A 33 -2.93 1.68 9.09
C SER A 33 -1.58 1.92 8.37
N MET A 34 -0.80 2.88 8.84
CA MET A 34 0.49 3.29 8.24
C MET A 34 1.70 2.85 9.09
N ALA A 35 1.49 2.07 10.13
CA ALA A 35 2.56 1.67 11.06
C ALA A 35 3.47 0.59 10.46
N ILE A 36 4.17 0.94 9.35
CA ILE A 36 5.15 0.05 8.70
C ILE A 36 6.24 -0.29 9.73
N PRO A 37 6.42 -1.58 10.04
CA PRO A 37 7.40 -2.00 11.03
C PRO A 37 8.81 -1.45 10.71
N VAL A 38 9.55 -1.06 11.74
CA VAL A 38 10.88 -0.42 11.68
C VAL A 38 10.87 1.04 11.21
N ILE A 39 9.95 1.45 10.34
CA ILE A 39 9.85 2.84 9.88
C ILE A 39 9.00 3.67 10.86
N PHE A 40 7.85 3.14 11.26
CA PHE A 40 6.96 3.80 12.20
C PHE A 40 6.74 2.96 13.45
N GLN A 41 6.45 3.65 14.55
CA GLN A 41 6.15 2.99 15.81
C GLN A 41 4.79 2.28 15.71
N PRO A 42 4.68 1.00 16.09
CA PRO A 42 3.39 0.32 16.18
C PRO A 42 2.50 0.95 17.25
N ILE A 43 1.20 0.84 17.10
CA ILE A 43 0.24 1.31 18.11
C ILE A 43 -0.13 0.16 19.03
N ILE A 44 0.21 0.30 20.30
CA ILE A 44 -0.14 -0.70 21.32
C ILE A 44 -1.33 -0.17 22.11
N LYS A 45 -2.44 -0.92 22.08
CA LYS A 45 -3.68 -0.52 22.74
C LYS A 45 -4.50 -1.76 23.14
N ASN A 46 -4.93 -1.83 24.40
CA ASN A 46 -5.76 -2.92 24.92
C ASN A 46 -5.21 -4.32 24.61
N GLU A 47 -3.92 -4.54 24.88
CA GLU A 47 -3.19 -5.81 24.62
C GLU A 47 -2.95 -6.14 23.13
N HIS A 48 -3.50 -5.36 22.19
CA HIS A 48 -3.24 -5.47 20.76
C HIS A 48 -2.01 -4.66 20.35
N CYS A 49 -1.31 -5.11 19.32
CA CYS A 49 -0.18 -4.41 18.72
C CYS A 49 -0.43 -4.25 17.22
N PHE A 50 -0.84 -3.04 16.83
CA PHE A 50 -1.26 -2.72 15.49
C PHE A 50 -0.10 -2.24 14.63
N ILE A 51 0.05 -2.85 13.47
CA ILE A 51 0.99 -2.48 12.42
C ILE A 51 0.26 -2.27 11.09
N ASP A 52 0.99 -1.85 10.05
CA ASP A 52 0.44 -1.59 8.72
C ASP A 52 -0.40 -2.77 8.18
N GLY A 53 -1.60 -2.44 7.71
CA GLY A 53 -2.53 -3.44 7.16
C GLY A 53 -2.09 -4.02 5.82
N GLY A 54 -1.23 -3.30 5.08
CA GLY A 54 -0.68 -3.74 3.81
C GLY A 54 0.19 -4.99 3.91
N LEU A 55 0.57 -5.41 5.13
CA LEU A 55 1.27 -6.68 5.32
C LEU A 55 0.40 -7.89 4.94
N LEU A 56 -0.89 -7.86 5.24
CA LEU A 56 -1.83 -8.95 4.93
C LEU A 56 -2.56 -8.74 3.62
N ASN A 57 -2.91 -7.50 3.30
CA ASN A 57 -3.62 -7.16 2.07
C ASN A 57 -3.35 -5.71 1.69
N ASN A 58 -2.49 -5.50 0.69
CA ASN A 58 -2.10 -4.17 0.23
C ASN A 58 -3.04 -3.59 -0.84
N PHE A 59 -3.92 -4.41 -1.41
CA PHE A 59 -4.93 -4.00 -2.39
C PHE A 59 -6.27 -4.67 -2.07
N PRO A 60 -7.04 -4.17 -1.07
CA PRO A 60 -8.21 -4.82 -0.48
C PRO A 60 -9.46 -4.68 -1.37
N LEU A 61 -9.43 -5.22 -2.58
CA LEU A 61 -10.49 -5.12 -3.58
C LEU A 61 -11.76 -5.86 -3.13
N ASN A 62 -11.60 -7.09 -2.63
CA ASN A 62 -12.75 -7.88 -2.18
C ASN A 62 -13.45 -7.25 -0.98
N ASP A 63 -12.68 -6.66 -0.05
CA ASP A 63 -13.26 -5.92 1.08
C ASP A 63 -14.05 -4.69 0.60
N CYS A 64 -13.54 -3.98 -0.42
CA CYS A 64 -14.24 -2.83 -1.01
C CYS A 64 -15.57 -3.25 -1.64
N ILE A 65 -15.56 -4.31 -2.45
CA ILE A 65 -16.77 -4.83 -3.12
C ILE A 65 -17.81 -5.26 -2.07
N GLN A 66 -17.39 -5.99 -1.06
CA GLN A 66 -18.29 -6.47 -0.01
C GLN A 66 -18.87 -5.34 0.85
N ASP A 67 -18.06 -4.34 1.21
CA ASP A 67 -18.51 -3.23 2.08
C ASP A 67 -19.44 -2.27 1.35
N GLN A 68 -19.21 -2.03 0.06
CA GLN A 68 -19.95 -1.07 -0.75
C GLN A 68 -21.04 -1.72 -1.62
N GLU A 69 -21.07 -3.06 -1.71
CA GLU A 69 -22.00 -3.81 -2.58
C GLU A 69 -21.97 -3.30 -4.04
N CYS A 70 -20.75 -2.95 -4.53
CA CYS A 70 -20.54 -2.30 -5.82
C CYS A 70 -19.98 -3.27 -6.87
N GLU A 71 -20.18 -2.93 -8.15
CA GLU A 71 -19.60 -3.64 -9.28
C GLU A 71 -18.18 -3.12 -9.58
N LEU A 72 -17.39 -3.92 -10.32
CA LEU A 72 -15.99 -3.59 -10.63
C LEU A 72 -15.83 -2.31 -11.47
N ASP A 73 -16.82 -1.97 -12.27
CA ASP A 73 -16.83 -0.77 -13.12
C ASP A 73 -17.25 0.51 -12.35
N GLU A 74 -17.67 0.38 -11.10
CA GLU A 74 -17.94 1.48 -10.19
C GLU A 74 -16.73 1.82 -9.30
N ILE A 75 -15.63 1.04 -9.41
CA ILE A 75 -14.44 1.19 -8.57
C ILE A 75 -13.35 1.96 -9.32
N LEU A 76 -12.83 3.03 -8.71
CA LEU A 76 -11.59 3.67 -9.11
C LEU A 76 -10.44 3.15 -8.22
N ALA A 77 -9.53 2.42 -8.84
CA ALA A 77 -8.40 1.81 -8.13
C ALA A 77 -7.09 2.57 -8.37
N PHE A 78 -6.27 2.66 -7.32
CA PHE A 78 -4.89 3.15 -7.40
C PHE A 78 -3.95 1.99 -7.07
N LYS A 79 -3.11 1.61 -8.02
CA LYS A 79 -2.19 0.48 -7.85
C LYS A 79 -0.74 0.92 -7.96
N ASN A 80 0.02 0.77 -6.90
CA ASN A 80 1.45 1.01 -6.92
C ASN A 80 2.17 -0.06 -7.71
N ILE A 81 2.88 0.34 -8.75
CA ILE A 81 3.73 -0.52 -9.57
C ILE A 81 5.19 -0.23 -9.23
N TRP A 82 5.81 -1.15 -8.56
CA TRP A 82 7.23 -1.04 -8.23
C TRP A 82 8.07 -1.48 -9.44
N SER A 83 9.13 -0.73 -9.74
CA SER A 83 10.08 -1.18 -10.75
C SER A 83 10.62 -2.56 -10.36
N ASN A 84 10.85 -3.42 -11.35
CA ASN A 84 11.29 -4.83 -11.17
C ASN A 84 12.69 -4.99 -10.51
N LYS A 85 13.17 -4.03 -9.74
CA LYS A 85 14.33 -4.22 -8.87
C LYS A 85 13.99 -5.31 -7.87
N LYS A 86 14.58 -6.47 -8.05
CA LYS A 86 14.49 -7.55 -7.07
C LYS A 86 15.02 -7.00 -5.74
N TYR A 87 14.17 -7.00 -4.73
CA TYR A 87 14.64 -6.82 -3.36
C TYR A 87 15.54 -8.02 -3.02
N THR A 88 16.83 -7.82 -3.13
CA THR A 88 17.85 -8.82 -2.83
C THR A 88 18.81 -8.25 -1.82
N VAL A 89 19.23 -9.10 -0.90
CA VAL A 89 20.26 -8.76 0.08
C VAL A 89 21.60 -9.24 -0.47
N ASN A 90 22.58 -8.35 -0.50
CA ASN A 90 23.94 -8.60 -0.96
C ASN A 90 24.92 -8.49 0.22
N GLU A 91 26.00 -9.26 0.20
CA GLU A 91 27.00 -9.27 1.29
C GLU A 91 27.73 -7.93 1.44
N GLU A 92 27.93 -7.20 0.35
CA GLU A 92 28.82 -6.04 0.30
C GLU A 92 28.12 -4.73 0.67
N ASP A 93 26.83 -4.55 0.33
CA ASP A 93 26.16 -3.25 0.37
C ASP A 93 24.85 -3.23 1.18
N SER A 94 24.39 -4.37 1.74
CA SER A 94 23.10 -4.42 2.40
C SER A 94 23.20 -4.22 3.91
N SER A 95 22.36 -3.33 4.42
CA SER A 95 22.17 -3.10 5.85
C SER A 95 21.16 -4.10 6.45
N ILE A 96 21.07 -4.14 7.78
CA ILE A 96 20.04 -4.90 8.48
C ILE A 96 18.61 -4.41 8.12
N PHE A 97 18.47 -3.13 7.78
CA PHE A 97 17.20 -2.56 7.35
C PHE A 97 16.81 -3.05 5.95
N ASP A 98 17.77 -3.20 5.05
CA ASP A 98 17.51 -3.76 3.71
C ASP A 98 17.09 -5.22 3.78
N LEU A 99 17.72 -6.00 4.68
CA LEU A 99 17.29 -7.36 4.97
C LEU A 99 15.84 -7.37 5.46
N PHE A 100 15.50 -6.49 6.40
CA PHE A 100 14.17 -6.42 6.98
C PHE A 100 13.12 -6.01 5.95
N LEU A 101 13.38 -4.96 5.16
CA LEU A 101 12.49 -4.54 4.07
C LEU A 101 12.32 -5.63 3.00
N CYS A 102 13.40 -6.34 2.66
CA CYS A 102 13.33 -7.47 1.75
C CYS A 102 12.41 -8.58 2.31
N LEU A 103 12.53 -8.89 3.60
CA LEU A 103 11.69 -9.87 4.28
C LEU A 103 10.23 -9.45 4.29
N LEU A 104 9.95 -8.20 4.68
CA LEU A 104 8.57 -7.65 4.66
C LEU A 104 7.93 -7.75 3.29
N LYS A 105 8.64 -7.33 2.24
CA LYS A 105 8.14 -7.41 0.85
C LYS A 105 7.88 -8.85 0.38
N LYS A 106 8.69 -9.80 0.80
CA LYS A 106 8.48 -11.22 0.49
C LYS A 106 7.33 -11.81 1.30
N MET A 107 7.15 -11.38 2.55
CA MET A 107 6.00 -11.77 3.38
C MET A 107 4.70 -11.21 2.79
N GLU A 108 4.65 -9.91 2.46
CA GLU A 108 3.52 -9.28 1.78
C GLU A 108 3.12 -10.09 0.54
N ALA A 109 4.06 -10.35 -0.37
CA ALA A 109 3.80 -11.12 -1.59
C ALA A 109 3.36 -12.57 -1.34
N SER A 110 3.70 -13.16 -0.18
CA SER A 110 3.31 -14.53 0.20
C SER A 110 1.98 -14.60 0.92
N LEU A 111 1.59 -13.53 1.60
CA LEU A 111 0.36 -13.41 2.38
C LEU A 111 -0.79 -12.80 1.58
N ASP A 112 -0.46 -12.06 0.51
CA ASP A 112 -1.47 -11.51 -0.40
C ASP A 112 -2.25 -12.66 -1.05
N THR A 113 -3.47 -12.85 -0.60
CA THR A 113 -4.38 -13.91 -1.05
C THR A 113 -5.33 -13.44 -2.14
N GLU A 114 -5.30 -12.15 -2.48
CA GLU A 114 -6.15 -11.62 -3.54
C GLU A 114 -5.73 -12.24 -4.90
N PRO A 115 -6.69 -12.72 -5.69
CA PRO A 115 -6.37 -13.21 -7.02
C PRO A 115 -5.80 -12.06 -7.86
N GLN A 116 -4.53 -12.14 -8.23
CA GLN A 116 -3.82 -11.14 -9.04
C GLN A 116 -4.47 -10.87 -10.41
N GLN A 117 -5.56 -11.54 -10.73
CA GLN A 117 -6.20 -11.55 -12.05
C GLN A 117 -7.48 -10.71 -12.14
N THR A 118 -7.99 -10.17 -11.04
CA THR A 118 -9.17 -9.31 -11.13
C THR A 118 -8.74 -7.92 -11.59
N GLU A 119 -8.92 -7.63 -12.87
CA GLU A 119 -8.67 -6.30 -13.42
C GLU A 119 -9.86 -5.38 -13.11
N VAL A 120 -9.58 -4.28 -12.43
CA VAL A 120 -10.52 -3.19 -12.25
C VAL A 120 -10.40 -2.27 -13.46
N LYS A 121 -11.53 -2.03 -14.16
CA LYS A 121 -11.57 -1.24 -15.39
C LYS A 121 -10.91 0.15 -15.21
N TYR A 122 -11.20 0.82 -14.12
CA TYR A 122 -10.64 2.14 -13.83
C TYR A 122 -9.50 2.03 -12.82
N THR A 123 -8.32 1.66 -13.32
CA THR A 123 -7.11 1.54 -12.49
C THR A 123 -6.05 2.54 -12.91
N ILE A 124 -5.68 3.43 -11.99
CA ILE A 124 -4.52 4.31 -12.13
C ILE A 124 -3.29 3.56 -11.64
N LYS A 125 -2.37 3.24 -12.55
CA LYS A 125 -1.11 2.57 -12.23
C LYS A 125 -0.06 3.61 -11.83
N CYS A 126 0.25 3.66 -10.53
CA CYS A 126 1.24 4.57 -9.99
C CYS A 126 2.64 3.92 -10.06
N TYR A 127 3.45 4.35 -11.02
CA TYR A 127 4.82 3.83 -11.19
C TYR A 127 5.77 4.50 -10.20
N ILE A 128 6.35 3.70 -9.32
CA ILE A 128 7.27 4.16 -8.26
C ILE A 128 8.68 3.66 -8.60
N GLU A 129 9.45 4.50 -9.29
CA GLU A 129 10.77 4.09 -9.78
C GLU A 129 11.91 4.32 -8.78
N ASN A 130 11.78 5.30 -7.89
CA ASN A 130 12.90 5.88 -7.14
C ASN A 130 12.88 5.64 -5.63
N LEU A 131 11.96 4.82 -5.09
CA LEU A 131 11.86 4.55 -3.64
C LEU A 131 12.28 3.12 -3.27
N ALA A 132 13.15 2.48 -4.04
CA ALA A 132 13.69 1.18 -3.71
C ALA A 132 14.89 1.32 -2.76
N GLY A 133 14.74 0.82 -1.51
CA GLY A 133 15.76 0.89 -0.47
C GLY A 133 15.43 1.90 0.63
N PHE A 134 15.93 1.63 1.84
CA PHE A 134 15.67 2.46 3.03
C PHE A 134 16.29 3.86 2.91
N ASP A 135 17.45 3.97 2.30
CA ASP A 135 18.14 5.24 2.01
C ASP A 135 17.26 6.17 1.17
N LYS A 136 16.56 5.65 0.17
CA LYS A 136 15.65 6.41 -0.69
C LYS A 136 14.40 6.90 0.05
N TRP A 137 13.92 6.13 1.01
CA TRP A 137 12.83 6.58 1.89
C TRP A 137 13.27 7.76 2.77
N ILE A 138 14.46 7.67 3.36
CA ILE A 138 15.02 8.77 4.16
C ILE A 138 15.27 10.01 3.29
N GLU A 139 15.79 9.84 2.08
CA GLU A 139 15.97 10.92 1.12
C GLU A 139 14.63 11.59 0.78
N ALA A 140 13.59 10.84 0.46
CA ALA A 140 12.26 11.37 0.18
C ALA A 140 11.64 12.11 1.38
N LEU A 141 11.88 11.65 2.61
CA LEU A 141 11.41 12.32 3.82
C LEU A 141 12.15 13.66 4.06
N SER A 142 13.41 13.77 3.70
CA SER A 142 14.27 14.94 3.96
C SER A 142 14.35 15.93 2.79
N ASP A 143 14.18 15.49 1.55
CA ASP A 143 14.28 16.33 0.34
C ASP A 143 12.89 16.77 -0.17
N GLU A 144 12.64 18.08 -0.09
CA GLU A 144 11.40 18.69 -0.60
C GLU A 144 11.30 18.59 -2.12
N THR A 145 12.40 18.71 -2.84
CA THR A 145 12.43 18.66 -4.31
C THR A 145 12.00 17.28 -4.79
N LEU A 146 12.57 16.22 -4.20
CA LEU A 146 12.20 14.86 -4.52
C LEU A 146 10.69 14.58 -4.23
N ARG A 147 10.15 15.12 -3.13
CA ARG A 147 8.71 14.99 -2.85
C ARG A 147 7.84 15.68 -3.88
N ARG A 148 8.25 16.86 -4.35
CA ARG A 148 7.55 17.59 -5.42
C ARG A 148 7.57 16.82 -6.73
N ASP A 149 8.72 16.26 -7.11
CA ASP A 149 8.87 15.46 -8.33
C ASP A 149 7.98 14.21 -8.30
N ILE A 150 7.86 13.56 -7.13
CA ILE A 150 6.94 12.42 -6.95
C ILE A 150 5.48 12.84 -7.14
N ILE A 151 5.08 13.99 -6.57
CA ILE A 151 3.72 14.54 -6.73
C ILE A 151 3.45 14.89 -8.20
N GLU A 152 4.39 15.53 -8.88
CA GLU A 152 4.26 15.92 -10.28
C GLU A 152 4.17 14.70 -11.21
N SER A 153 4.93 13.65 -10.92
CA SER A 153 4.80 12.35 -11.57
C SER A 153 3.39 11.75 -11.39
N GLY A 154 2.81 11.88 -10.19
CA GLY A 154 1.43 11.46 -9.92
C GLY A 154 0.40 12.20 -10.75
N TYR A 155 0.53 13.53 -10.88
CA TYR A 155 -0.35 14.32 -11.75
C TYR A 155 -0.29 13.86 -13.20
N LYS A 156 0.92 13.64 -13.73
CA LYS A 156 1.09 13.15 -15.10
C LYS A 156 0.42 11.80 -15.32
N GLN A 157 0.58 10.87 -14.37
CA GLN A 157 -0.06 9.54 -14.47
C GLN A 157 -1.59 9.63 -14.42
N ALA A 158 -2.14 10.55 -13.64
CA ALA A 158 -3.58 10.80 -13.60
C ALA A 158 -4.08 11.42 -14.92
N ASP A 159 -3.34 12.37 -15.49
CA ASP A 159 -3.69 12.98 -16.78
C ASP A 159 -3.63 11.95 -17.93
N ASP A 160 -2.61 11.09 -17.95
CA ASP A 160 -2.49 10.00 -18.92
C ASP A 160 -3.68 9.03 -18.82
N PHE A 161 -4.11 8.71 -17.60
CA PHE A 161 -5.30 7.89 -17.36
C PHE A 161 -6.57 8.57 -17.86
N LEU A 162 -6.80 9.84 -17.56
CA LEU A 162 -7.98 10.59 -18.03
C LEU A 162 -8.01 10.71 -19.55
N ALA A 163 -6.85 10.91 -20.18
CA ALA A 163 -6.74 10.92 -21.62
C ALA A 163 -7.16 9.56 -22.24
N SER A 164 -6.74 8.46 -21.63
CA SER A 164 -7.10 7.11 -22.08
C SER A 164 -8.60 6.82 -22.03
N LEU A 165 -9.35 7.46 -21.12
CA LEU A 165 -10.80 7.34 -21.03
C LEU A 165 -11.53 8.12 -22.13
N SER A 166 -10.86 9.10 -22.74
CA SER A 166 -11.43 9.96 -23.78
C SER A 166 -11.25 9.40 -25.19
N GLU A 167 -10.42 8.39 -25.37
CA GLU A 167 -10.25 7.70 -26.65
C GLU A 167 -11.41 6.71 -26.83
N PRO A 168 -12.16 6.77 -27.97
CA PRO A 168 -13.21 5.80 -28.24
C PRO A 168 -12.57 4.41 -28.36
N GLU A 169 -13.16 3.41 -27.68
CA GLU A 169 -12.78 2.01 -27.84
C GLU A 169 -12.77 1.69 -29.34
N SER A 170 -11.56 1.55 -29.91
CA SER A 170 -11.43 1.05 -31.28
C SER A 170 -11.82 -0.42 -31.23
N ASP A 171 -13.01 -0.71 -31.79
CA ASP A 171 -13.52 -2.06 -32.02
C ASP A 171 -12.40 -2.96 -32.62
N GLN A 172 -11.93 -3.92 -31.81
CA GLN A 172 -11.12 -5.06 -32.27
C GLN A 172 -11.93 -6.33 -32.26
#